data_147c4d34205f67e31a52bca83c77341a
#
_entry.id   147c4d34205f67e31a52bca83c77341a
#
_cell.length_a   1.000
_cell.length_b   1.000
_cell.length_c   1.000
_cell.angle_alpha   90.00
_cell.angle_beta   90.00
_cell.angle_gamma   90.00
#
_symmetry.space_group_name_H-M   'P 1'
#
loop_
_entity.id
_entity.type
_entity.pdbx_description
1 polymer ?
#
loop_
_entity_poly.entity_id
_entity_poly.type
_entity_poly.pdbx_seq_one_letter_code
_entity_poly.pdbx_strand_id
1 'polypeptide(L)'
;QSYPFNAKTGYDYSGCVATAVAQMMYYHQWPAQGQGKNEYVVTYYQDKKSADFSQSHYDWANMLPDYRYPVQATPAEIDAVALLMSDVGVASFMQYTPSASGTQGVFAYQALQKHFDYSAAYVTKAVEGPGRFAEILRQELLNGCPVYLEGRPAGSASGHAWVTDGFDENGLFHMNFGWEGQGDAYYSLTNLNVSQTGSEFQ
;
A
#
# COMPACT_ATOMS: atom_id res chain seq x y z
N GLN A 1 9.34 1.85 4.49
CA GLN A 1 9.45 0.74 3.53
C GLN A 1 10.71 -0.11 3.74
N SER A 2 11.63 0.32 4.57
CA SER A 2 12.80 -0.43 5.04
C SER A 2 12.44 -1.24 6.29
N TYR A 3 13.46 -1.59 7.11
CA TYR A 3 13.22 -2.34 8.34
C TYR A 3 12.25 -1.60 9.30
N PRO A 4 11.27 -2.29 9.93
CA PRO A 4 11.09 -3.75 9.93
C PRO A 4 10.25 -4.30 8.76
N PHE A 5 9.66 -3.48 7.93
CA PHE A 5 8.70 -3.87 6.89
C PHE A 5 9.28 -4.81 5.83
N ASN A 6 10.58 -4.69 5.55
CA ASN A 6 11.28 -5.53 4.59
C ASN A 6 11.91 -6.80 5.19
N ALA A 7 11.78 -7.06 6.49
CA ALA A 7 12.52 -8.13 7.18
C ALA A 7 12.29 -9.53 6.61
N LYS A 8 11.16 -9.77 5.93
CA LYS A 8 10.84 -11.05 5.27
C LYS A 8 10.86 -10.97 3.73
N THR A 9 11.08 -9.81 3.15
CA THR A 9 11.12 -9.68 1.69
C THR A 9 12.41 -10.21 1.08
N GLY A 10 13.53 -10.09 1.80
CA GLY A 10 14.88 -10.39 1.32
C GLY A 10 15.49 -9.27 0.49
N TYR A 11 14.89 -8.07 0.47
CA TYR A 11 15.33 -6.90 -0.30
C TYR A 11 15.32 -5.64 0.56
N ASP A 12 15.94 -4.56 0.06
CA ASP A 12 16.14 -3.32 0.82
C ASP A 12 14.83 -2.56 1.09
N TYR A 13 13.85 -2.66 0.18
CA TYR A 13 12.57 -1.96 0.30
C TYR A 13 11.39 -2.89 0.03
N SER A 14 10.37 -2.82 0.88
CA SER A 14 9.11 -3.57 0.69
C SER A 14 8.20 -2.98 -0.40
N GLY A 15 8.36 -1.68 -0.74
CA GLY A 15 7.62 -0.98 -1.77
C GLY A 15 6.36 -0.25 -1.28
N CYS A 16 6.03 0.85 -1.98
CA CYS A 16 4.90 1.71 -1.62
C CYS A 16 3.54 1.02 -1.74
N VAL A 17 3.37 0.18 -2.75
CA VAL A 17 2.12 -0.59 -2.96
C VAL A 17 1.89 -1.53 -1.79
N ALA A 18 2.91 -2.29 -1.36
CA ALA A 18 2.78 -3.17 -0.19
C ALA A 18 2.48 -2.37 1.08
N THR A 19 3.10 -1.20 1.25
CA THR A 19 2.84 -0.31 2.39
C THR A 19 1.39 0.17 2.40
N ALA A 20 0.88 0.70 1.30
CA ALA A 20 -0.49 1.22 1.21
C ALA A 20 -1.53 0.11 1.42
N VAL A 21 -1.36 -1.05 0.79
CA VAL A 21 -2.26 -2.20 0.97
C VAL A 21 -2.22 -2.70 2.42
N ALA A 22 -1.03 -2.86 3.01
CA ALA A 22 -0.89 -3.32 4.39
C ALA A 22 -1.54 -2.34 5.40
N GLN A 23 -1.45 -1.04 5.18
CA GLN A 23 -2.13 -0.03 6.01
C GLN A 23 -3.66 -0.22 5.99
N MET A 24 -4.25 -0.43 4.81
CA MET A 24 -5.70 -0.71 4.70
C MET A 24 -6.07 -2.03 5.38
N MET A 25 -5.29 -3.08 5.15
CA MET A 25 -5.52 -4.39 5.79
C MET A 25 -5.39 -4.30 7.32
N TYR A 26 -4.42 -3.55 7.82
CA TYR A 26 -4.24 -3.28 9.25
C TYR A 26 -5.44 -2.51 9.83
N TYR A 27 -5.94 -1.50 9.13
CA TYR A 27 -7.11 -0.75 9.57
C TYR A 27 -8.34 -1.65 9.77
N HIS A 28 -8.57 -2.56 8.83
CA HIS A 28 -9.69 -3.50 8.90
C HIS A 28 -9.41 -4.73 9.77
N GLN A 29 -8.15 -4.99 10.12
CA GLN A 29 -7.69 -6.23 10.77
C GLN A 29 -8.23 -7.49 10.05
N TRP A 30 -8.15 -7.49 8.73
CA TRP A 30 -8.71 -8.51 7.85
C TRP A 30 -7.80 -8.82 6.67
N PRO A 31 -7.75 -10.10 6.21
CA PRO A 31 -8.34 -11.31 6.80
C PRO A 31 -7.46 -11.85 7.95
N ALA A 32 -7.97 -12.82 8.71
CA ALA A 32 -7.14 -13.54 9.69
C ALA A 32 -6.11 -14.46 9.00
N GLN A 33 -6.43 -14.95 7.80
CA GLN A 33 -5.62 -15.87 7.01
C GLN A 33 -5.77 -15.56 5.52
N GLY A 34 -4.69 -15.62 4.77
CA GLY A 34 -4.73 -15.50 3.31
C GLY A 34 -5.22 -16.77 2.63
N GLN A 35 -5.37 -16.74 1.30
CA GLN A 35 -5.81 -17.89 0.52
C GLN A 35 -5.03 -18.05 -0.79
N GLY A 36 -4.85 -19.32 -1.19
CA GLY A 36 -4.17 -19.68 -2.43
C GLY A 36 -2.66 -19.44 -2.39
N LYS A 37 -2.06 -19.43 -3.56
CA LYS A 37 -0.60 -19.33 -3.74
C LYS A 37 -0.29 -18.37 -4.86
N ASN A 38 0.89 -17.76 -4.81
CA ASN A 38 1.47 -17.03 -5.93
C ASN A 38 2.97 -17.30 -6.04
N GLU A 39 3.49 -17.28 -7.26
CA GLU A 39 4.92 -17.31 -7.54
C GLU A 39 5.24 -16.52 -8.80
N TYR A 40 6.41 -15.89 -8.81
CA TYR A 40 6.90 -15.13 -9.96
C TYR A 40 8.43 -14.95 -9.87
N VAL A 41 9.02 -14.36 -10.89
CA VAL A 41 10.44 -14.02 -10.91
C VAL A 41 10.62 -12.52 -10.76
N VAL A 42 11.45 -12.12 -9.80
CA VAL A 42 11.93 -10.73 -9.68
C VAL A 42 12.93 -10.46 -10.78
N THR A 43 12.53 -9.63 -11.74
CA THR A 43 13.26 -9.49 -13.01
C THR A 43 14.70 -9.00 -12.83
N TYR A 44 14.93 -8.05 -11.93
CA TYR A 44 16.27 -7.50 -11.72
C TYR A 44 17.25 -8.54 -11.16
N TYR A 45 16.82 -9.32 -10.16
CA TYR A 45 17.67 -10.31 -9.49
C TYR A 45 17.59 -11.69 -10.11
N GLN A 46 16.67 -11.94 -11.06
CA GLN A 46 16.35 -13.28 -11.59
C GLN A 46 16.04 -14.28 -10.48
N ASP A 47 15.46 -13.78 -9.39
CA ASP A 47 15.15 -14.54 -8.17
C ASP A 47 13.66 -14.91 -8.14
N LYS A 48 13.38 -16.16 -7.76
CA LYS A 48 12.02 -16.68 -7.66
C LYS A 48 11.42 -16.32 -6.30
N LYS A 49 10.28 -15.63 -6.31
CA LYS A 49 9.45 -15.38 -5.14
C LYS A 49 8.19 -16.22 -5.17
N SER A 50 7.84 -16.76 -4.01
CA SER A 50 6.61 -17.52 -3.84
C SER A 50 6.09 -17.41 -2.42
N ALA A 51 4.77 -17.50 -2.27
CA ALA A 51 4.09 -17.61 -0.98
C ALA A 51 2.87 -18.52 -1.11
N ASP A 52 2.60 -19.27 -0.06
CA ASP A 52 1.35 -20.00 0.15
C ASP A 52 0.56 -19.27 1.23
N PHE A 53 -0.31 -18.36 0.81
CA PHE A 53 -1.06 -17.48 1.71
C PHE A 53 -2.02 -18.27 2.62
N SER A 54 -2.39 -19.49 2.23
CA SER A 54 -3.20 -20.37 3.08
C SER A 54 -2.45 -20.87 4.32
N GLN A 55 -1.14 -20.67 4.39
CA GLN A 55 -0.32 -20.95 5.57
C GLN A 55 0.00 -19.70 6.38
N SER A 56 -0.38 -18.52 5.88
CA SER A 56 -0.10 -17.24 6.54
C SER A 56 -1.27 -16.84 7.43
N HIS A 57 -1.00 -16.70 8.73
CA HIS A 57 -1.93 -16.15 9.71
C HIS A 57 -1.47 -14.76 10.10
N TYR A 58 -2.31 -13.75 9.89
CA TYR A 58 -1.97 -12.35 10.18
C TYR A 58 -2.32 -12.02 11.63
N ASP A 59 -1.27 -11.85 12.43
CA ASP A 59 -1.39 -11.54 13.86
C ASP A 59 -1.59 -10.03 14.07
N TRP A 60 -2.81 -9.57 13.84
CA TRP A 60 -3.18 -8.17 13.94
C TRP A 60 -2.92 -7.57 15.32
N ALA A 61 -3.03 -8.38 16.38
CA ALA A 61 -2.81 -7.93 17.76
C ALA A 61 -1.35 -7.58 18.03
N ASN A 62 -0.42 -8.21 17.33
CA ASN A 62 1.01 -7.92 17.42
C ASN A 62 1.51 -6.93 16.37
N MET A 63 0.65 -6.41 15.47
CA MET A 63 1.05 -5.32 14.59
C MET A 63 0.91 -3.98 15.32
N LEU A 64 1.97 -3.18 15.30
CA LEU A 64 1.95 -1.84 15.90
C LEU A 64 1.35 -0.81 14.94
N PRO A 65 0.67 0.20 15.46
CA PRO A 65 0.17 1.31 14.64
C PRO A 65 1.31 2.20 14.12
N ASP A 66 2.50 2.09 14.69
CA ASP A 66 3.65 2.93 14.37
C ASP A 66 4.96 2.17 14.58
N TYR A 67 5.85 2.25 13.60
CA TYR A 67 7.19 1.65 13.60
C TYR A 67 8.27 2.70 13.30
N ARG A 68 8.05 3.98 13.65
CA ARG A 68 9.03 5.05 13.40
C ARG A 68 10.37 4.80 14.09
N TYR A 69 11.40 5.26 13.46
CA TYR A 69 12.76 5.14 14.00
C TYR A 69 12.94 6.02 15.28
N PRO A 70 13.65 5.53 16.33
CA PRO A 70 14.18 4.17 16.47
C PRO A 70 13.07 3.13 16.70
N VAL A 71 13.08 2.06 15.92
CA VAL A 71 12.08 1.00 16.01
C VAL A 71 12.16 0.31 17.38
N GLN A 72 11.11 0.48 18.17
CA GLN A 72 10.97 -0.16 19.49
C GLN A 72 9.86 -1.21 19.41
N ALA A 73 10.17 -2.34 18.77
CA ALA A 73 9.23 -3.44 18.59
C ALA A 73 9.87 -4.75 19.01
N THR A 74 9.06 -5.63 19.55
CA THR A 74 9.45 -7.00 19.88
C THR A 74 9.65 -7.84 18.61
N PRO A 75 10.38 -8.96 18.67
CA PRO A 75 10.48 -9.86 17.51
C PRO A 75 9.13 -10.33 16.95
N ALA A 76 8.12 -10.54 17.82
CA ALA A 76 6.78 -10.93 17.38
C ALA A 76 6.07 -9.81 16.59
N GLU A 77 6.18 -8.57 17.04
CA GLU A 77 5.61 -7.40 16.34
C GLU A 77 6.30 -7.14 14.99
N ILE A 78 7.62 -7.34 14.93
CA ILE A 78 8.38 -7.26 13.68
C ILE A 78 7.96 -8.38 12.72
N ASP A 79 7.88 -9.62 13.21
CA ASP A 79 7.49 -10.78 12.42
C ASP A 79 6.07 -10.65 11.85
N ALA A 80 5.13 -10.12 12.64
CA ALA A 80 3.75 -9.92 12.23
C ALA A 80 3.64 -8.95 11.04
N VAL A 81 4.23 -7.76 11.16
CA VAL A 81 4.17 -6.76 10.08
C VAL A 81 4.99 -7.20 8.86
N ALA A 82 6.15 -7.81 9.06
CA ALA A 82 7.01 -8.26 7.97
C ALA A 82 6.38 -9.41 7.16
N LEU A 83 5.63 -10.31 7.81
CA LEU A 83 4.86 -11.35 7.10
C LEU A 83 3.81 -10.73 6.18
N LEU A 84 2.98 -9.83 6.71
CA LEU A 84 1.96 -9.13 5.92
C LEU A 84 2.59 -8.41 4.72
N MET A 85 3.64 -7.64 4.95
CA MET A 85 4.33 -6.88 3.91
C MET A 85 4.93 -7.78 2.82
N SER A 86 5.53 -8.91 3.21
CA SER A 86 6.08 -9.89 2.28
C SER A 86 4.99 -10.54 1.44
N ASP A 87 3.90 -10.96 2.08
CA ASP A 87 2.78 -11.61 1.39
C ASP A 87 2.08 -10.67 0.42
N VAL A 88 1.82 -9.42 0.82
CA VAL A 88 1.25 -8.40 -0.09
C VAL A 88 2.19 -8.18 -1.28
N GLY A 89 3.49 -8.12 -1.05
CA GLY A 89 4.50 -8.00 -2.10
C GLY A 89 4.43 -9.17 -3.09
N VAL A 90 4.38 -10.41 -2.60
CA VAL A 90 4.27 -11.59 -3.46
C VAL A 90 2.93 -11.63 -4.18
N ALA A 91 1.82 -11.35 -3.49
CA ALA A 91 0.49 -11.36 -4.07
C ALA A 91 0.32 -10.35 -5.20
N SER A 92 1.00 -9.19 -5.12
CA SER A 92 0.95 -8.11 -6.09
C SER A 92 2.10 -8.12 -7.12
N PHE A 93 2.87 -9.19 -7.21
CA PHE A 93 3.99 -9.32 -8.17
C PHE A 93 5.04 -8.20 -8.05
N MET A 94 5.37 -7.81 -6.82
CA MET A 94 6.30 -6.72 -6.54
C MET A 94 7.66 -6.95 -7.22
N GLN A 95 8.12 -6.00 -7.99
CA GLN A 95 9.44 -6.01 -8.59
C GLN A 95 10.40 -5.23 -7.70
N TYR A 96 11.46 -5.89 -7.28
CA TYR A 96 12.46 -5.37 -6.36
C TYR A 96 13.74 -5.00 -7.11
N THR A 97 14.33 -3.86 -6.72
CA THR A 97 15.66 -3.41 -7.18
C THR A 97 16.45 -2.85 -6.00
N PRO A 98 17.76 -2.58 -6.12
CA PRO A 98 18.55 -2.01 -5.02
C PRO A 98 18.08 -0.62 -4.55
N SER A 99 17.39 0.13 -5.41
CA SER A 99 17.01 1.51 -5.12
C SER A 99 15.51 1.73 -4.93
N ALA A 100 14.67 0.75 -5.33
CA ALA A 100 13.22 0.89 -5.27
C ALA A 100 12.53 -0.47 -5.39
N SER A 101 11.27 -0.51 -4.97
CA SER A 101 10.38 -1.66 -5.18
C SER A 101 9.02 -1.15 -5.62
N GLY A 102 8.47 -1.74 -6.67
CA GLY A 102 7.21 -1.27 -7.25
C GLY A 102 6.47 -2.35 -8.02
N THR A 103 5.18 -2.11 -8.20
CA THR A 103 4.28 -2.89 -9.05
C THR A 103 3.15 -1.97 -9.54
N GLN A 104 2.24 -2.49 -10.34
CA GLN A 104 1.07 -1.74 -10.81
C GLN A 104 -0.11 -1.94 -9.85
N GLY A 105 -0.91 -0.90 -9.61
CA GLY A 105 -2.05 -0.95 -8.70
C GLY A 105 -3.11 -1.97 -9.10
N VAL A 106 -3.23 -2.29 -10.38
CA VAL A 106 -4.12 -3.37 -10.84
C VAL A 106 -3.75 -4.72 -10.21
N PHE A 107 -2.47 -4.99 -9.95
CA PHE A 107 -2.04 -6.21 -9.28
C PHE A 107 -2.37 -6.19 -7.78
N ALA A 108 -2.30 -5.01 -7.14
CA ALA A 108 -2.76 -4.83 -5.77
C ALA A 108 -4.27 -5.10 -5.64
N TYR A 109 -5.08 -4.55 -6.56
CA TYR A 109 -6.49 -4.83 -6.65
C TYR A 109 -6.80 -6.32 -6.81
N GLN A 110 -6.11 -7.00 -7.74
CA GLN A 110 -6.28 -8.44 -7.94
C GLN A 110 -5.83 -9.27 -6.73
N ALA A 111 -4.75 -8.84 -6.04
CA ALA A 111 -4.28 -9.49 -4.82
C ALA A 111 -5.30 -9.43 -3.69
N LEU A 112 -5.91 -8.27 -3.47
CA LEU A 112 -6.94 -8.06 -2.46
C LEU A 112 -8.12 -9.01 -2.67
N GLN A 113 -8.62 -9.16 -3.89
CA GLN A 113 -9.74 -10.05 -4.19
C GLN A 113 -9.36 -11.53 -4.14
N LYS A 114 -8.21 -11.88 -4.71
CA LYS A 114 -7.84 -13.29 -4.93
C LYS A 114 -7.25 -13.95 -3.69
N HIS A 115 -6.48 -13.18 -2.89
CA HIS A 115 -5.67 -13.73 -1.82
C HIS A 115 -6.06 -13.24 -0.43
N PHE A 116 -6.77 -12.11 -0.33
CA PHE A 116 -7.06 -11.48 0.96
C PHE A 116 -8.55 -11.28 1.25
N ASP A 117 -9.42 -11.88 0.44
CA ASP A 117 -10.87 -11.92 0.67
C ASP A 117 -11.54 -10.53 0.77
N TYR A 118 -11.04 -9.57 0.00
CA TYR A 118 -11.65 -8.25 -0.12
C TYR A 118 -12.60 -8.18 -1.32
N SER A 119 -13.76 -7.55 -1.13
CA SER A 119 -14.55 -7.03 -2.24
C SER A 119 -14.01 -5.66 -2.61
N ALA A 120 -13.30 -5.56 -3.71
CA ALA A 120 -12.66 -4.35 -4.17
C ALA A 120 -13.13 -3.93 -5.56
N ALA A 121 -13.08 -2.63 -5.86
CA ALA A 121 -13.27 -2.06 -7.18
C ALA A 121 -12.01 -1.31 -7.61
N TYR A 122 -11.73 -1.31 -8.90
CA TYR A 122 -10.64 -0.55 -9.50
C TYR A 122 -11.20 0.52 -10.43
N VAL A 123 -10.98 1.77 -10.07
CA VAL A 123 -11.46 2.92 -10.83
C VAL A 123 -10.32 3.87 -11.15
N THR A 124 -10.44 4.62 -12.24
CA THR A 124 -9.45 5.63 -12.60
C THR A 124 -10.11 6.98 -12.82
N LYS A 125 -9.41 8.05 -12.41
CA LYS A 125 -9.85 9.43 -12.64
C LYS A 125 -10.07 9.74 -14.12
N ALA A 126 -9.29 9.10 -15.01
CA ALA A 126 -9.42 9.30 -16.45
C ALA A 126 -10.74 8.75 -17.02
N VAL A 127 -11.27 7.65 -16.45
CA VAL A 127 -12.53 7.03 -16.86
C VAL A 127 -13.72 7.71 -16.20
N GLU A 128 -13.66 7.91 -14.88
CA GLU A 128 -14.78 8.46 -14.12
C GLU A 128 -14.95 9.98 -14.25
N GLY A 129 -13.87 10.67 -14.61
CA GLY A 129 -13.79 12.12 -14.52
C GLY A 129 -13.57 12.60 -13.08
N PRO A 130 -13.02 13.82 -12.87
CA PRO A 130 -12.55 14.28 -11.57
C PRO A 130 -13.68 14.39 -10.52
N GLY A 131 -14.86 14.83 -10.91
CA GLY A 131 -16.00 14.99 -10.00
C GLY A 131 -16.54 13.66 -9.50
N ARG A 132 -16.76 12.71 -10.39
CA ARG A 132 -17.24 11.36 -10.02
C ARG A 132 -16.20 10.60 -9.23
N PHE A 133 -14.93 10.72 -9.60
CA PHE A 133 -13.82 10.11 -8.85
C PHE A 133 -13.78 10.61 -7.40
N ALA A 134 -13.88 11.94 -7.19
CA ALA A 134 -13.93 12.52 -5.85
C ALA A 134 -15.14 12.03 -5.03
N GLU A 135 -16.29 11.89 -5.69
CA GLU A 135 -17.50 11.39 -5.03
C GLU A 135 -17.36 9.91 -4.61
N ILE A 136 -16.76 9.07 -5.45
CA ILE A 136 -16.47 7.67 -5.09
C ILE A 136 -15.60 7.63 -3.85
N LEU A 137 -14.51 8.39 -3.79
CA LEU A 137 -13.64 8.43 -2.62
C LEU A 137 -14.38 8.87 -1.35
N ARG A 138 -15.22 9.92 -1.46
CA ARG A 138 -16.02 10.37 -0.30
C ARG A 138 -16.96 9.28 0.21
N GLN A 139 -17.64 8.57 -0.68
CA GLN A 139 -18.57 7.51 -0.29
C GLN A 139 -17.83 6.37 0.41
N GLU A 140 -16.68 5.94 -0.08
CA GLU A 140 -15.86 4.92 0.58
C GLU A 140 -15.42 5.38 1.97
N LEU A 141 -14.90 6.61 2.10
CA LEU A 141 -14.47 7.17 3.37
C LEU A 141 -15.64 7.34 4.37
N LEU A 142 -16.83 7.74 3.90
CA LEU A 142 -18.03 7.80 4.74
C LEU A 142 -18.48 6.42 5.23
N ASN A 143 -18.20 5.38 4.46
CA ASN A 143 -18.44 3.99 4.85
C ASN A 143 -17.35 3.42 5.79
N GLY A 144 -16.35 4.23 6.16
CA GLY A 144 -15.23 3.80 7.00
C GLY A 144 -14.19 2.98 6.24
N CYS A 145 -14.12 3.12 4.92
CA CYS A 145 -13.17 2.42 4.08
C CYS A 145 -12.06 3.37 3.61
N PRO A 146 -10.84 3.28 4.15
CA PRO A 146 -9.68 3.94 3.55
C PRO A 146 -9.46 3.45 2.13
N VAL A 147 -8.99 4.33 1.24
CA VAL A 147 -8.87 4.03 -0.18
C VAL A 147 -7.41 4.06 -0.62
N TYR A 148 -6.98 3.01 -1.31
CA TYR A 148 -5.71 2.97 -2.01
C TYR A 148 -5.74 3.95 -3.19
N LEU A 149 -4.73 4.77 -3.28
CA LEU A 149 -4.49 5.66 -4.41
C LEU A 149 -3.10 5.42 -4.99
N GLU A 150 -2.98 5.65 -6.28
CA GLU A 150 -1.69 5.74 -6.96
C GLU A 150 -1.67 6.91 -7.93
N GLY A 151 -0.51 7.49 -8.11
CA GLY A 151 -0.29 8.58 -9.04
C GLY A 151 1.18 8.68 -9.43
N ARG A 152 1.43 9.48 -10.45
CA ARG A 152 2.79 9.73 -10.94
C ARG A 152 2.93 11.18 -11.39
N PRO A 153 4.13 11.77 -11.29
CA PRO A 153 4.39 13.07 -11.89
C PRO A 153 4.20 13.04 -13.41
N ALA A 154 3.77 14.16 -13.97
CA ALA A 154 3.61 14.27 -15.42
C ALA A 154 4.92 13.93 -16.14
N GLY A 155 4.85 13.04 -17.14
CA GLY A 155 6.01 12.59 -17.91
C GLY A 155 6.94 11.60 -17.18
N SER A 156 6.65 11.21 -15.95
CA SER A 156 7.43 10.20 -15.19
C SER A 156 6.93 8.79 -15.48
N ALA A 157 7.86 7.85 -15.59
CA ALA A 157 7.56 6.42 -15.55
C ALA A 157 7.40 5.88 -14.13
N SER A 158 7.94 6.59 -13.13
CA SER A 158 7.87 6.23 -11.72
C SER A 158 6.69 6.94 -11.05
N GLY A 159 5.93 6.20 -10.25
CA GLY A 159 4.82 6.69 -9.47
C GLY A 159 4.99 6.36 -7.99
N HIS A 160 3.96 6.66 -7.23
CA HIS A 160 3.83 6.31 -5.83
C HIS A 160 2.43 5.81 -5.53
N ALA A 161 2.31 4.94 -4.53
CA ALA A 161 1.05 4.46 -3.98
C ALA A 161 0.93 4.89 -2.52
N TRP A 162 -0.27 5.32 -2.12
CA TRP A 162 -0.57 5.81 -0.78
C TRP A 162 -2.01 5.51 -0.39
N VAL A 163 -2.41 5.93 0.79
CA VAL A 163 -3.79 5.79 1.28
C VAL A 163 -4.41 7.17 1.46
N THR A 164 -5.68 7.34 1.07
CA THR A 164 -6.52 8.42 1.58
C THR A 164 -7.46 7.84 2.64
N ASP A 165 -7.49 8.49 3.81
CA ASP A 165 -8.18 8.01 5.00
C ASP A 165 -9.15 9.05 5.60
N GLY A 166 -9.32 10.19 4.95
CA GLY A 166 -10.24 11.22 5.37
C GLY A 166 -10.44 12.33 4.35
N PHE A 167 -11.40 13.21 4.61
CA PHE A 167 -11.61 14.44 3.85
C PHE A 167 -12.17 15.53 4.76
N ASP A 168 -11.99 16.80 4.37
CA ASP A 168 -12.48 17.98 5.09
C ASP A 168 -13.71 18.60 4.42
N GLU A 169 -14.26 19.62 5.08
CA GLU A 169 -15.41 20.39 4.60
C GLU A 169 -15.11 21.20 3.33
N ASN A 170 -13.84 21.49 3.04
CA ASN A 170 -13.40 22.21 1.85
C ASN A 170 -13.22 21.27 0.64
N GLY A 171 -13.43 19.97 0.84
CA GLY A 171 -13.29 18.95 -0.21
C GLY A 171 -11.85 18.51 -0.47
N LEU A 172 -10.94 18.78 0.47
CA LEU A 172 -9.59 18.24 0.46
C LEU A 172 -9.58 16.85 1.09
N PHE A 173 -8.72 15.98 0.58
CA PHE A 173 -8.58 14.62 1.07
C PHE A 173 -7.29 14.49 1.87
N HIS A 174 -7.36 13.85 3.04
CA HIS A 174 -6.18 13.50 3.82
C HIS A 174 -5.44 12.37 3.15
N MET A 175 -4.12 12.54 2.96
CA MET A 175 -3.25 11.58 2.32
C MET A 175 -2.19 11.10 3.31
N ASN A 176 -2.05 9.78 3.42
CA ASN A 176 -0.98 9.11 4.14
C ASN A 176 -0.04 8.46 3.12
N PHE A 177 1.11 9.08 2.89
CA PHE A 177 2.05 8.65 1.85
C PHE A 177 2.91 7.45 2.25
N GLY A 178 2.81 6.98 3.50
CA GLY A 178 3.64 5.86 3.98
C GLY A 178 5.12 6.23 4.14
N TRP A 179 5.43 7.52 4.37
CA TRP A 179 6.77 8.07 4.56
C TRP A 179 6.99 8.54 6.00
N GLU A 180 6.58 7.73 6.97
CA GLU A 180 6.74 8.04 8.39
C GLU A 180 6.06 9.36 8.81
N GLY A 181 4.93 9.70 8.17
CA GLY A 181 4.19 10.94 8.39
C GLY A 181 4.71 12.13 7.59
N GLN A 182 5.80 11.97 6.83
CA GLN A 182 6.29 13.06 6.00
C GLN A 182 5.35 13.33 4.83
N GLY A 183 4.90 14.56 4.71
CA GLY A 183 3.97 14.98 3.67
C GLY A 183 2.52 14.63 3.95
N ASP A 184 2.19 13.92 5.02
CA ASP A 184 0.80 13.60 5.35
C ASP A 184 0.05 14.89 5.68
N ALA A 185 -0.99 15.17 4.90
CA ALA A 185 -1.80 16.38 5.00
C ALA A 185 -3.06 16.29 4.11
N TYR A 186 -3.84 17.35 4.09
CA TYR A 186 -5.00 17.50 3.22
C TYR A 186 -4.63 18.11 1.86
N TYR A 187 -5.02 17.42 0.78
CA TYR A 187 -4.69 17.79 -0.59
C TYR A 187 -5.91 17.79 -1.52
N SER A 188 -5.84 18.60 -2.56
CA SER A 188 -6.76 18.52 -3.68
C SER A 188 -6.41 17.33 -4.59
N LEU A 189 -7.42 16.62 -5.10
CA LEU A 189 -7.23 15.53 -6.07
C LEU A 189 -6.79 16.04 -7.46
N THR A 190 -6.82 17.34 -7.70
CA THR A 190 -6.41 17.93 -8.98
C THR A 190 -4.96 18.36 -9.03
N ASN A 191 -4.36 18.57 -7.87
CA ASN A 191 -2.95 18.96 -7.76
C ASN A 191 -2.39 18.47 -6.41
N LEU A 192 -1.68 17.37 -6.43
CA LEU A 192 -1.00 16.78 -5.29
C LEU A 192 0.46 17.22 -5.29
N ASN A 193 0.72 18.46 -4.87
CA ASN A 193 2.08 18.97 -4.70
C ASN A 193 2.53 18.73 -3.26
N VAL A 194 3.36 17.71 -3.07
CA VAL A 194 3.95 17.39 -1.76
C VAL A 194 5.25 18.16 -1.61
N SER A 195 5.11 19.44 -1.26
CA SER A 195 6.23 20.40 -1.23
C SER A 195 7.41 19.99 -0.33
N GLN A 196 7.16 19.21 0.71
CA GLN A 196 8.20 18.71 1.63
C GLN A 196 9.12 17.67 0.98
N THR A 197 8.64 16.96 -0.03
CA THR A 197 9.39 15.92 -0.74
C THR A 197 9.79 16.32 -2.15
N GLY A 198 9.30 17.47 -2.64
CA GLY A 198 9.47 17.90 -4.02
C GLY A 198 8.71 17.04 -5.04
N SER A 199 7.75 16.24 -4.58
CA SER A 199 6.96 15.36 -5.44
C SER A 199 5.63 16.02 -5.81
N GLU A 200 5.26 15.95 -7.09
CA GLU A 200 3.98 16.39 -7.62
C GLU A 200 3.31 15.19 -8.33
N PHE A 201 2.11 14.80 -7.88
CA PHE A 201 1.36 13.67 -8.43
C PHE A 201 0.09 14.14 -9.15
N GLN A 202 -0.26 13.48 -10.25
CA GLN A 202 -1.44 13.75 -11.06
C GLN A 202 -2.34 12.51 -11.18
#